data_467e7bdcd3a2487d673cfdf31eb0b5a4
#
_entry.id   467e7bdcd3a2487d673cfdf31eb0b5a4
#
_cell.length_a   1.000
_cell.length_b   1.000
_cell.length_c   1.000
_cell.angle_alpha   90.00
_cell.angle_beta   90.00
_cell.angle_gamma   90.00
#
_symmetry.space_group_name_H-M   'P 1'
#
loop_
_entity.id
_entity.type
_entity.pdbx_description
1 polymer ?
#
loop_
_entity_poly.entity_id
_entity_poly.type
_entity_poly.pdbx_seq_one_letter_code
_entity_poly.pdbx_strand_id
1 'polypeptide(L)'
;MNSKSFLVPDAIYEYILKTTLRETPVQRELRERTATMPQARMQTGPDQLQFMQLLVRAIGARRCIEVGVYTGASALAVALAMPDDGKIVACDVSEEYTAIAREFWGRAGVANKIDLRLAPGVETLKALLEQGEFDFAYIDADKTNYDAYYELVLRLLRPGGLIAIDNVLWGGDVADPAEADADTVALRKINEKIGRDDRVDSSLLTIGDGLTVVRKR
;
A
#
# COMPACT_ATOMS: atom_id res chain seq x y z
N MET A 1 -6.36 -11.09 9.73
CA MET A 1 -5.35 -10.18 10.31
C MET A 1 -6.06 -8.91 10.75
N ASN A 2 -5.65 -8.32 11.84
CA ASN A 2 -6.19 -7.02 12.26
C ASN A 2 -5.45 -5.92 11.49
N SER A 3 -6.15 -4.85 11.14
CA SER A 3 -5.58 -3.66 10.52
C SER A 3 -4.57 -2.91 11.43
N LYS A 4 -4.41 -3.33 12.68
CA LYS A 4 -3.43 -2.79 13.62
C LYS A 4 -2.19 -3.70 13.72
N SER A 5 -1.06 -3.14 14.13
CA SER A 5 0.13 -3.94 14.46
C SER A 5 -0.15 -4.93 15.58
N PHE A 6 0.20 -6.20 15.36
CA PHE A 6 0.11 -7.25 16.39
C PHE A 6 1.11 -7.05 17.54
N LEU A 7 2.12 -6.19 17.36
CA LEU A 7 3.11 -5.82 18.36
C LEU A 7 2.67 -4.68 19.28
N VAL A 8 1.59 -3.97 18.93
CA VAL A 8 1.11 -2.81 19.70
C VAL A 8 -0.10 -3.20 20.55
N PRO A 9 -0.06 -3.02 21.90
CA PRO A 9 -1.21 -3.25 22.77
C PRO A 9 -2.42 -2.40 22.37
N ASP A 10 -3.65 -2.93 22.56
CA ASP A 10 -4.90 -2.25 22.18
C ASP A 10 -5.00 -0.84 22.73
N ALA A 11 -4.72 -0.64 24.02
CA ALA A 11 -4.80 0.67 24.67
C ALA A 11 -3.84 1.71 24.06
N ILE A 12 -2.66 1.28 23.61
CA ILE A 12 -1.70 2.16 22.93
C ILE A 12 -2.19 2.48 21.50
N TYR A 13 -2.72 1.48 20.80
CA TYR A 13 -3.27 1.71 19.46
C TYR A 13 -4.47 2.67 19.48
N GLU A 14 -5.40 2.47 20.41
CA GLU A 14 -6.53 3.39 20.64
C GLU A 14 -6.06 4.81 20.96
N TYR A 15 -5.03 4.95 21.80
CA TYR A 15 -4.43 6.24 22.11
C TYR A 15 -3.86 6.90 20.86
N ILE A 16 -3.12 6.16 20.01
CA ILE A 16 -2.58 6.67 18.75
C ILE A 16 -3.71 7.18 17.85
N LEU A 17 -4.75 6.36 17.62
CA LEU A 17 -5.88 6.76 16.78
C LEU A 17 -6.60 8.00 17.34
N LYS A 18 -6.87 8.01 18.64
CA LYS A 18 -7.56 9.13 19.31
C LYS A 18 -6.78 10.45 19.22
N THR A 19 -5.45 10.39 19.30
CA THR A 19 -4.62 11.60 19.40
C THR A 19 -4.12 12.11 18.06
N THR A 20 -3.95 11.23 17.06
CA THR A 20 -3.26 11.60 15.83
C THR A 20 -4.06 11.41 14.55
N LEU A 21 -5.08 10.55 14.55
CA LEU A 21 -5.82 10.22 13.34
C LEU A 21 -6.65 11.41 12.83
N ARG A 22 -6.51 11.70 11.52
CA ARG A 22 -7.19 12.81 10.82
C ARG A 22 -7.92 12.31 9.55
N GLU A 23 -8.78 11.32 9.72
CA GLU A 23 -9.63 10.83 8.64
C GLU A 23 -10.65 11.89 8.19
N THR A 24 -10.83 12.02 6.88
CA THR A 24 -12.01 12.70 6.33
C THR A 24 -13.28 11.85 6.60
N PRO A 25 -14.49 12.45 6.58
CA PRO A 25 -15.73 11.68 6.71
C PRO A 25 -15.83 10.52 5.72
N VAL A 26 -15.45 10.73 4.45
CA VAL A 26 -15.51 9.71 3.41
C VAL A 26 -14.54 8.54 3.68
N GLN A 27 -13.33 8.81 4.18
CA GLN A 27 -12.39 7.76 4.57
C GLN A 27 -12.96 6.91 5.72
N ARG A 28 -13.56 7.55 6.72
CA ARG A 28 -14.20 6.85 7.84
C ARG A 28 -15.34 5.97 7.38
N GLU A 29 -16.23 6.47 6.56
CA GLU A 29 -17.37 5.72 6.03
C GLU A 29 -16.91 4.52 5.19
N LEU A 30 -15.87 4.68 4.36
CA LEU A 30 -15.28 3.58 3.61
C LEU A 30 -14.73 2.50 4.55
N ARG A 31 -14.01 2.91 5.59
CA ARG A 31 -13.47 2.00 6.60
C ARG A 31 -14.58 1.23 7.33
N GLU A 32 -15.64 1.93 7.74
CA GLU A 32 -16.80 1.32 8.42
C GLU A 32 -17.55 0.37 7.47
N ARG A 33 -17.74 0.75 6.21
CA ARG A 33 -18.34 -0.12 5.18
C ARG A 33 -17.51 -1.38 4.95
N THR A 34 -16.19 -1.25 4.83
CA THR A 34 -15.27 -2.38 4.62
C THR A 34 -15.25 -3.31 5.82
N ALA A 35 -15.34 -2.79 7.04
CA ALA A 35 -15.37 -3.58 8.27
C ALA A 35 -16.57 -4.54 8.35
N THR A 36 -17.65 -4.29 7.59
CA THR A 36 -18.83 -5.19 7.51
C THR A 36 -18.70 -6.29 6.45
N MET A 37 -17.60 -6.32 5.69
CA MET A 37 -17.43 -7.27 4.59
C MET A 37 -16.79 -8.58 5.06
N PRO A 38 -17.03 -9.71 4.38
CA PRO A 38 -16.42 -11.00 4.74
C PRO A 38 -14.88 -10.97 4.80
N GLN A 39 -14.24 -10.15 3.96
CA GLN A 39 -12.78 -10.00 3.89
C GLN A 39 -12.28 -8.72 4.60
N ALA A 40 -12.99 -8.23 5.61
CA ALA A 40 -12.62 -7.02 6.38
C ALA A 40 -11.16 -7.03 6.88
N ARG A 41 -10.60 -8.24 7.11
CA ARG A 41 -9.20 -8.42 7.51
C ARG A 41 -8.16 -7.92 6.50
N MET A 42 -8.55 -7.74 5.22
CA MET A 42 -7.68 -7.21 4.18
C MET A 42 -7.55 -5.68 4.23
N GLN A 43 -8.29 -5.02 5.12
CA GLN A 43 -8.29 -3.57 5.20
C GLN A 43 -6.99 -3.05 5.84
N THR A 44 -6.35 -2.11 5.17
CA THR A 44 -5.19 -1.36 5.71
C THR A 44 -5.60 -0.48 6.88
N GLY A 45 -4.77 -0.42 7.92
CA GLY A 45 -5.01 0.37 9.12
C GLY A 45 -5.05 1.89 8.84
N PRO A 46 -5.90 2.65 9.55
CA PRO A 46 -6.04 4.09 9.30
C PRO A 46 -4.77 4.88 9.68
N ASP A 47 -3.98 4.43 10.64
CA ASP A 47 -2.69 4.98 11.00
C ASP A 47 -1.65 4.79 9.89
N GLN A 48 -1.62 3.61 9.26
CA GLN A 48 -0.78 3.31 8.11
C GLN A 48 -1.17 4.16 6.90
N LEU A 49 -2.47 4.29 6.61
CA LEU A 49 -2.96 5.17 5.54
C LEU A 49 -2.53 6.62 5.76
N GLN A 50 -2.64 7.11 6.99
CA GLN A 50 -2.18 8.47 7.35
C GLN A 50 -0.67 8.62 7.21
N PHE A 51 0.11 7.59 7.57
CA PHE A 51 1.56 7.60 7.37
C PHE A 51 1.91 7.67 5.87
N MET A 52 1.24 6.90 5.03
CA MET A 52 1.43 6.97 3.57
C MET A 52 1.08 8.36 3.02
N GLN A 53 0.00 8.99 3.49
CA GLN A 53 -0.32 10.38 3.13
C GLN A 53 0.81 11.36 3.50
N LEU A 54 1.44 11.16 4.66
CA LEU A 54 2.58 11.97 5.09
C LEU A 54 3.77 11.79 4.14
N LEU A 55 4.11 10.54 3.77
CA LEU A 55 5.19 10.24 2.81
C LEU A 55 4.94 10.89 1.44
N VAL A 56 3.72 10.73 0.90
CA VAL A 56 3.32 11.32 -0.39
C VAL A 56 3.50 12.85 -0.40
N ARG A 57 3.08 13.51 0.68
CA ARG A 57 3.25 14.97 0.84
C ARG A 57 4.72 15.36 1.04
N ALA A 58 5.48 14.59 1.84
CA ALA A 58 6.88 14.89 2.15
C ALA A 58 7.78 14.88 0.92
N ILE A 59 7.51 13.97 -0.05
CA ILE A 59 8.29 13.91 -1.29
C ILE A 59 7.66 14.71 -2.44
N GLY A 60 6.50 15.36 -2.22
CA GLY A 60 5.77 16.09 -3.24
C GLY A 60 5.29 15.21 -4.40
N ALA A 61 4.86 13.97 -4.10
CA ALA A 61 4.50 13.00 -5.12
C ALA A 61 3.32 13.48 -5.99
N ARG A 62 3.46 13.29 -7.30
CA ARG A 62 2.46 13.61 -8.34
C ARG A 62 2.06 12.41 -9.17
N ARG A 63 2.94 11.42 -9.29
CA ARG A 63 2.70 10.19 -10.06
C ARG A 63 2.91 8.99 -9.15
N CYS A 64 1.82 8.28 -8.86
CA CYS A 64 1.83 7.17 -7.94
C CYS A 64 1.36 5.87 -8.62
N ILE A 65 1.76 4.74 -8.04
CA ILE A 65 1.32 3.39 -8.43
C ILE A 65 0.75 2.69 -7.20
N GLU A 66 -0.28 1.90 -7.39
CA GLU A 66 -0.80 0.97 -6.39
C GLU A 66 -1.03 -0.42 -7.00
N VAL A 67 -0.53 -1.44 -6.32
CA VAL A 67 -0.73 -2.85 -6.68
C VAL A 67 -1.51 -3.53 -5.55
N GLY A 68 -2.76 -3.87 -5.83
CA GLY A 68 -3.75 -4.31 -4.85
C GLY A 68 -4.57 -3.13 -4.31
N VAL A 69 -5.84 -3.07 -4.69
CA VAL A 69 -6.75 -1.94 -4.39
C VAL A 69 -7.76 -2.31 -3.33
N TYR A 70 -8.31 -3.52 -3.41
CA TYR A 70 -9.43 -3.97 -2.59
C TYR A 70 -10.59 -2.96 -2.62
N THR A 71 -11.03 -2.43 -1.47
CA THR A 71 -12.11 -1.41 -1.40
C THR A 71 -11.60 0.03 -1.63
N GLY A 72 -10.31 0.23 -1.92
CA GLY A 72 -9.74 1.49 -2.39
C GLY A 72 -9.35 2.49 -1.31
N ALA A 73 -9.17 2.07 -0.06
CA ALA A 73 -8.80 2.96 1.04
C ALA A 73 -7.41 3.58 0.88
N SER A 74 -6.43 2.80 0.42
CA SER A 74 -5.05 3.24 0.16
C SER A 74 -4.96 4.21 -1.01
N ALA A 75 -5.58 3.88 -2.17
CA ALA A 75 -5.67 4.79 -3.30
C ALA A 75 -6.38 6.10 -2.94
N LEU A 76 -7.47 6.03 -2.13
CA LEU A 76 -8.17 7.21 -1.62
C LEU A 76 -7.23 8.09 -0.78
N ALA A 77 -6.50 7.48 0.15
CA ALA A 77 -5.57 8.20 1.02
C ALA A 77 -4.46 8.90 0.20
N VAL A 78 -3.83 8.17 -0.73
CA VAL A 78 -2.80 8.71 -1.63
C VAL A 78 -3.35 9.84 -2.49
N ALA A 79 -4.52 9.65 -3.13
CA ALA A 79 -5.15 10.66 -3.98
C ALA A 79 -5.52 11.95 -3.24
N LEU A 80 -5.97 11.85 -1.97
CA LEU A 80 -6.22 12.99 -1.09
C LEU A 80 -4.93 13.72 -0.64
N ALA A 81 -3.80 13.04 -0.67
CA ALA A 81 -2.51 13.62 -0.29
C ALA A 81 -1.80 14.31 -1.46
N MET A 82 -2.09 13.89 -2.70
CA MET A 82 -1.50 14.45 -3.91
C MET A 82 -2.09 15.82 -4.27
N PRO A 83 -1.33 16.69 -5.00
CA PRO A 83 -1.86 17.92 -5.59
C PRO A 83 -2.98 17.61 -6.62
N ASP A 84 -3.71 18.65 -7.06
CA ASP A 84 -4.89 18.49 -7.92
C ASP A 84 -4.57 17.85 -9.28
N ASP A 85 -3.39 18.07 -9.80
CA ASP A 85 -2.89 17.47 -11.04
C ASP A 85 -2.22 16.10 -10.84
N GLY A 86 -2.19 15.58 -9.61
CA GLY A 86 -1.63 14.28 -9.29
C GLY A 86 -2.41 13.13 -9.92
N LYS A 87 -1.71 12.04 -10.26
CA LYS A 87 -2.27 10.83 -10.85
C LYS A 87 -1.74 9.58 -10.15
N ILE A 88 -2.63 8.62 -9.93
CA ILE A 88 -2.29 7.28 -9.46
C ILE A 88 -2.80 6.23 -10.45
N VAL A 89 -1.93 5.32 -10.86
CA VAL A 89 -2.34 4.09 -11.54
C VAL A 89 -2.53 3.03 -10.47
N ALA A 90 -3.77 2.56 -10.30
CA ALA A 90 -4.16 1.56 -9.33
C ALA A 90 -4.57 0.28 -10.07
N CYS A 91 -3.97 -0.87 -9.74
CA CYS A 91 -4.31 -2.13 -10.39
C CYS A 91 -4.81 -3.18 -9.40
N ASP A 92 -5.87 -3.87 -9.82
CA ASP A 92 -6.52 -4.97 -9.10
C ASP A 92 -7.12 -5.96 -10.10
N VAL A 93 -7.50 -7.13 -9.63
CA VAL A 93 -8.18 -8.15 -10.44
C VAL A 93 -9.68 -8.26 -10.11
N SER A 94 -10.13 -7.65 -9.01
CA SER A 94 -11.51 -7.77 -8.53
C SER A 94 -12.37 -6.57 -8.94
N GLU A 95 -13.28 -6.79 -9.88
CA GLU A 95 -14.29 -5.79 -10.22
C GLU A 95 -15.26 -5.52 -9.06
N GLU A 96 -15.62 -6.57 -8.30
CA GLU A 96 -16.55 -6.48 -7.17
C GLU A 96 -16.04 -5.50 -6.09
N TYR A 97 -14.80 -5.67 -5.63
CA TYR A 97 -14.23 -4.81 -4.60
C TYR A 97 -13.96 -3.40 -5.13
N THR A 98 -13.44 -3.29 -6.33
CA THR A 98 -13.11 -1.99 -6.92
C THR A 98 -14.35 -1.19 -7.34
N ALA A 99 -15.53 -1.80 -7.45
CA ALA A 99 -16.80 -1.06 -7.59
C ALA A 99 -17.07 -0.19 -6.36
N ILE A 100 -16.79 -0.72 -5.15
CA ILE A 100 -16.88 0.06 -3.89
C ILE A 100 -15.84 1.19 -3.90
N ALA A 101 -14.61 0.89 -4.32
CA ALA A 101 -13.56 1.90 -4.43
C ALA A 101 -13.98 3.08 -5.31
N ARG A 102 -14.52 2.83 -6.49
CA ARG A 102 -15.00 3.86 -7.43
C ARG A 102 -16.09 4.74 -6.82
N GLU A 103 -17.03 4.15 -6.08
CA GLU A 103 -18.08 4.90 -5.36
C GLU A 103 -17.45 5.91 -4.41
N PHE A 104 -16.57 5.47 -3.52
CA PHE A 104 -15.99 6.32 -2.50
C PHE A 104 -14.99 7.34 -3.06
N TRP A 105 -14.24 7.00 -4.11
CA TRP A 105 -13.39 7.97 -4.82
C TRP A 105 -14.21 9.08 -5.48
N GLY A 106 -15.37 8.74 -6.04
CA GLY A 106 -16.32 9.72 -6.57
C GLY A 106 -16.85 10.65 -5.48
N ARG A 107 -17.27 10.10 -4.34
CA ARG A 107 -17.78 10.85 -3.19
C ARG A 107 -16.72 11.77 -2.56
N ALA A 108 -15.45 11.35 -2.61
CA ALA A 108 -14.33 12.16 -2.14
C ALA A 108 -13.85 13.21 -3.15
N GLY A 109 -14.37 13.20 -4.38
CA GLY A 109 -13.99 14.13 -5.45
C GLY A 109 -12.59 13.87 -6.03
N VAL A 110 -12.04 12.66 -5.87
CA VAL A 110 -10.67 12.30 -6.34
C VAL A 110 -10.67 11.27 -7.47
N ALA A 111 -11.82 10.84 -7.95
CA ALA A 111 -11.93 9.82 -9.00
C ALA A 111 -11.16 10.20 -10.28
N ASN A 112 -11.05 11.49 -10.60
CA ASN A 112 -10.30 12.00 -11.74
C ASN A 112 -8.78 11.87 -11.60
N LYS A 113 -8.27 11.60 -10.39
CA LYS A 113 -6.85 11.35 -10.12
C LYS A 113 -6.47 9.87 -10.29
N ILE A 114 -7.44 8.95 -10.32
CA ILE A 114 -7.21 7.51 -10.20
C ILE A 114 -7.53 6.80 -11.53
N ASP A 115 -6.49 6.24 -12.14
CA ASP A 115 -6.58 5.35 -13.31
C ASP A 115 -6.61 3.90 -12.82
N LEU A 116 -7.83 3.35 -12.66
CA LEU A 116 -8.01 1.96 -12.22
C LEU A 116 -7.90 1.00 -13.41
N ARG A 117 -6.99 0.03 -13.29
CA ARG A 117 -6.76 -1.02 -14.27
C ARG A 117 -7.11 -2.39 -13.68
N LEU A 118 -8.12 -3.04 -14.27
CA LEU A 118 -8.54 -4.40 -13.90
C LEU A 118 -7.71 -5.42 -14.70
N ALA A 119 -6.51 -5.71 -14.19
CA ALA A 119 -5.56 -6.64 -14.79
C ALA A 119 -4.54 -7.12 -13.75
N PRO A 120 -3.84 -8.25 -13.98
CA PRO A 120 -2.75 -8.69 -13.13
C PRO A 120 -1.69 -7.60 -12.96
N GLY A 121 -1.22 -7.40 -11.71
CA GLY A 121 -0.30 -6.31 -11.37
C GLY A 121 0.99 -6.33 -12.19
N VAL A 122 1.56 -7.52 -12.44
CA VAL A 122 2.79 -7.68 -13.26
C VAL A 122 2.57 -7.18 -14.69
N GLU A 123 1.40 -7.44 -15.29
CA GLU A 123 1.08 -7.01 -16.66
C GLU A 123 0.92 -5.49 -16.70
N THR A 124 0.18 -4.93 -15.75
CA THR A 124 0.01 -3.48 -15.62
C THR A 124 1.35 -2.78 -15.45
N LEU A 125 2.21 -3.24 -14.53
CA LEU A 125 3.51 -2.63 -14.30
C LEU A 125 4.43 -2.70 -15.53
N LYS A 126 4.42 -3.82 -16.27
CA LYS A 126 5.17 -3.94 -17.53
C LYS A 126 4.70 -2.92 -18.57
N ALA A 127 3.39 -2.71 -18.69
CA ALA A 127 2.82 -1.74 -19.62
C ALA A 127 3.14 -0.27 -19.25
N LEU A 128 3.54 -0.01 -18.00
CA LEU A 128 3.92 1.31 -17.54
C LEU A 128 5.38 1.68 -17.83
N LEU A 129 6.25 0.71 -18.17
CA LEU A 129 7.70 0.91 -18.28
C LEU A 129 8.10 2.00 -19.30
N GLU A 130 7.25 2.31 -20.26
CA GLU A 130 7.49 3.36 -21.27
C GLU A 130 6.76 4.69 -20.95
N GLN A 131 6.03 4.76 -19.83
CA GLN A 131 5.21 5.92 -19.50
C GLN A 131 5.90 6.97 -18.63
N GLY A 132 7.20 6.83 -18.41
CA GLY A 132 8.01 7.74 -17.60
C GLY A 132 8.01 7.41 -16.11
N GLU A 133 8.66 8.25 -15.32
CA GLU A 133 8.96 7.97 -13.92
C GLU A 133 7.80 8.28 -12.97
N PHE A 134 7.74 7.51 -11.88
CA PHE A 134 6.79 7.66 -10.79
C PHE A 134 7.52 8.11 -9.50
N ASP A 135 6.77 8.70 -8.58
CA ASP A 135 7.30 9.25 -7.33
C ASP A 135 7.12 8.30 -6.15
N PHE A 136 5.97 7.61 -6.11
CA PHE A 136 5.56 6.76 -5.00
C PHE A 136 4.86 5.51 -5.52
N ALA A 137 5.10 4.39 -4.85
CA ALA A 137 4.36 3.14 -5.09
C ALA A 137 3.93 2.47 -3.77
N TYR A 138 2.75 1.86 -3.78
CA TYR A 138 2.27 0.98 -2.73
C TYR A 138 2.03 -0.42 -3.27
N ILE A 139 2.55 -1.44 -2.57
CA ILE A 139 2.43 -2.85 -2.93
C ILE A 139 1.73 -3.59 -1.80
N ASP A 140 0.50 -4.05 -2.07
CA ASP A 140 -0.31 -4.87 -1.15
C ASP A 140 -1.21 -5.82 -1.95
N ALA A 141 -0.60 -6.81 -2.59
CA ALA A 141 -1.29 -7.80 -3.42
C ALA A 141 -0.90 -9.23 -3.02
N ASP A 142 -0.92 -10.16 -3.96
CA ASP A 142 -0.50 -11.54 -3.77
C ASP A 142 1.01 -11.63 -3.49
N LYS A 143 1.35 -12.24 -2.36
CA LYS A 143 2.70 -12.18 -1.76
C LYS A 143 3.74 -12.91 -2.61
N THR A 144 3.34 -13.97 -3.31
CA THR A 144 4.24 -14.73 -4.21
C THR A 144 4.81 -13.90 -5.37
N ASN A 145 4.15 -12.79 -5.75
CA ASN A 145 4.61 -11.89 -6.80
C ASN A 145 5.37 -10.64 -6.28
N TYR A 146 5.61 -10.50 -4.96
CA TYR A 146 6.26 -9.32 -4.37
C TYR A 146 7.63 -9.03 -4.97
N ASP A 147 8.42 -10.06 -5.27
CA ASP A 147 9.72 -9.87 -5.93
C ASP A 147 9.58 -9.23 -7.32
N ALA A 148 8.63 -9.71 -8.11
CA ALA A 148 8.36 -9.17 -9.44
C ALA A 148 7.80 -7.73 -9.36
N TYR A 149 6.91 -7.46 -8.41
CA TYR A 149 6.38 -6.11 -8.18
C TYR A 149 7.50 -5.15 -7.77
N TYR A 150 8.35 -5.54 -6.82
CA TYR A 150 9.48 -4.75 -6.36
C TYR A 150 10.42 -4.35 -7.51
N GLU A 151 10.88 -5.31 -8.31
CA GLU A 151 11.79 -5.05 -9.43
C GLU A 151 11.17 -4.15 -10.50
N LEU A 152 9.90 -4.36 -10.85
CA LEU A 152 9.22 -3.54 -11.83
C LEU A 152 8.98 -2.12 -11.33
N VAL A 153 8.53 -1.99 -10.07
CA VAL A 153 8.30 -0.69 -9.44
C VAL A 153 9.61 0.08 -9.29
N LEU A 154 10.69 -0.59 -8.86
CA LEU A 154 12.01 0.05 -8.73
C LEU A 154 12.50 0.63 -10.07
N ARG A 155 12.22 -0.05 -11.19
CA ARG A 155 12.52 0.48 -12.53
C ARG A 155 11.66 1.69 -12.89
N LEU A 156 10.40 1.72 -12.45
CA LEU A 156 9.43 2.77 -12.73
C LEU A 156 9.65 4.03 -11.89
N LEU A 157 10.27 3.92 -10.73
CA LEU A 157 10.49 5.07 -9.85
C LEU A 157 11.66 5.96 -10.33
N ARG A 158 11.48 7.26 -10.13
CA ARG A 158 12.61 8.19 -10.21
C ARG A 158 13.62 7.99 -9.07
N PRO A 159 14.86 8.45 -9.18
CA PRO A 159 15.74 8.59 -8.02
C PRO A 159 15.08 9.44 -6.93
N GLY A 160 15.18 8.99 -5.67
CA GLY A 160 14.48 9.60 -4.53
C GLY A 160 13.01 9.26 -4.40
N GLY A 161 12.43 8.49 -5.33
CA GLY A 161 11.08 7.95 -5.21
C GLY A 161 10.97 6.87 -4.14
N LEU A 162 9.76 6.65 -3.60
CA LEU A 162 9.52 5.72 -2.50
C LEU A 162 8.63 4.54 -2.91
N ILE A 163 8.89 3.38 -2.32
CA ILE A 163 7.99 2.23 -2.30
C ILE A 163 7.56 1.97 -0.86
N ALA A 164 6.27 1.76 -0.62
CA ALA A 164 5.73 1.20 0.61
C ALA A 164 5.24 -0.22 0.31
N ILE A 165 5.76 -1.21 1.03
CA ILE A 165 5.45 -2.64 0.84
C ILE A 165 4.78 -3.16 2.10
N ASP A 166 3.56 -3.62 1.99
CA ASP A 166 2.71 -4.04 3.11
C ASP A 166 2.88 -5.52 3.48
N ASN A 167 2.45 -5.86 4.70
CA ASN A 167 2.40 -7.19 5.28
C ASN A 167 3.75 -7.93 5.34
N VAL A 168 4.85 -7.21 5.44
CA VAL A 168 6.20 -7.78 5.41
C VAL A 168 6.57 -8.57 6.67
N LEU A 169 5.76 -8.47 7.75
CA LEU A 169 5.93 -9.28 8.97
C LEU A 169 5.00 -10.49 9.03
N TRP A 170 3.88 -10.48 8.33
CA TRP A 170 2.95 -11.60 8.15
C TRP A 170 2.54 -12.26 9.48
N GLY A 171 2.01 -11.46 10.42
CA GLY A 171 1.65 -11.92 11.76
C GLY A 171 2.80 -12.39 12.64
N GLY A 172 4.05 -12.28 12.16
CA GLY A 172 5.25 -12.80 12.81
C GLY A 172 5.82 -14.06 12.16
N ASP A 173 5.08 -14.71 11.25
CA ASP A 173 5.44 -16.00 10.62
C ASP A 173 6.78 -15.93 9.86
N VAL A 174 7.15 -14.74 9.35
CA VAL A 174 8.46 -14.55 8.71
C VAL A 174 9.63 -14.81 9.65
N ALA A 175 9.45 -14.71 10.96
CA ALA A 175 10.49 -14.96 11.97
C ALA A 175 10.52 -16.42 12.46
N ASP A 176 9.50 -17.22 12.15
CA ASP A 176 9.44 -18.63 12.54
C ASP A 176 9.98 -19.52 11.41
N PRO A 177 11.16 -20.16 11.58
CA PRO A 177 11.75 -21.01 10.54
C PRO A 177 10.91 -22.27 10.23
N ALA A 178 9.96 -22.64 11.08
CA ALA A 178 9.07 -23.77 10.84
C ALA A 178 7.94 -23.45 9.85
N GLU A 179 7.60 -22.17 9.70
CA GLU A 179 6.57 -21.74 8.75
C GLU A 179 7.13 -21.80 7.32
N ALA A 180 6.48 -22.60 6.46
CA ALA A 180 6.96 -22.92 5.13
C ALA A 180 5.91 -22.70 4.02
N ASP A 181 4.79 -22.01 4.33
CA ASP A 181 3.81 -21.65 3.32
C ASP A 181 4.41 -20.70 2.26
N ALA A 182 3.82 -20.69 1.07
CA ALA A 182 4.38 -19.98 -0.08
C ALA A 182 4.48 -18.46 0.15
N ASP A 183 3.50 -17.85 0.82
CA ASP A 183 3.46 -16.41 1.07
C ASP A 183 4.53 -16.01 2.09
N THR A 184 4.67 -16.76 3.20
CA THR A 184 5.72 -16.54 4.21
C THR A 184 7.11 -16.66 3.60
N VAL A 185 7.34 -17.70 2.78
CA VAL A 185 8.64 -17.89 2.09
C VAL A 185 8.93 -16.75 1.13
N ALA A 186 7.92 -16.27 0.38
CA ALA A 186 8.08 -15.14 -0.54
C ALA A 186 8.43 -13.86 0.21
N LEU A 187 7.74 -13.59 1.34
CA LEU A 187 7.99 -12.42 2.17
C LEU A 187 9.37 -12.42 2.81
N ARG A 188 9.86 -13.57 3.31
CA ARG A 188 11.25 -13.68 3.80
C ARG A 188 12.26 -13.34 2.71
N LYS A 189 12.07 -13.90 1.50
CA LYS A 189 12.98 -13.66 0.37
C LYS A 189 13.03 -12.19 -0.02
N ILE A 190 11.86 -11.52 -0.10
CA ILE A 190 11.85 -10.09 -0.47
C ILE A 190 12.45 -9.23 0.64
N ASN A 191 12.19 -9.51 1.92
CA ASN A 191 12.77 -8.80 3.04
C ASN A 191 14.32 -8.92 3.04
N GLU A 192 14.86 -10.13 2.82
CA GLU A 192 16.30 -10.35 2.71
C GLU A 192 16.90 -9.65 1.49
N LYS A 193 16.21 -9.69 0.36
CA LYS A 193 16.65 -9.04 -0.87
C LYS A 193 16.75 -7.53 -0.69
N ILE A 194 15.70 -6.88 -0.17
CA ILE A 194 15.68 -5.44 0.06
C ILE A 194 16.77 -5.02 1.05
N GLY A 195 16.98 -5.81 2.12
CA GLY A 195 18.00 -5.53 3.12
C GLY A 195 19.44 -5.57 2.58
N ARG A 196 19.68 -6.17 1.40
CA ARG A 196 21.00 -6.28 0.74
C ARG A 196 21.09 -5.50 -0.58
N ASP A 197 20.03 -4.79 -0.97
CA ASP A 197 19.97 -4.11 -2.26
C ASP A 197 20.63 -2.73 -2.20
N ASP A 198 21.81 -2.62 -2.80
CA ASP A 198 22.59 -1.36 -2.83
C ASP A 198 21.95 -0.25 -3.68
N ARG A 199 20.90 -0.55 -4.44
CA ARG A 199 20.15 0.44 -5.24
C ARG A 199 19.23 1.31 -4.41
N VAL A 200 19.02 0.96 -3.13
CA VAL A 200 18.01 1.58 -2.29
C VAL A 200 18.50 1.88 -0.87
N ASP A 201 17.80 2.77 -0.19
CA ASP A 201 17.77 2.91 1.27
C ASP A 201 16.44 2.35 1.76
N SER A 202 16.42 1.56 2.83
CA SER A 202 15.18 0.92 3.30
C SER A 202 15.05 0.91 4.82
N SER A 203 13.80 0.85 5.29
CA SER A 203 13.46 0.63 6.70
C SER A 203 12.20 -0.20 6.80
N LEU A 204 12.23 -1.26 7.61
CA LEU A 204 11.06 -2.05 7.97
C LEU A 204 10.49 -1.51 9.29
N LEU A 205 9.22 -1.13 9.25
CA LEU A 205 8.48 -0.51 10.35
C LEU A 205 7.42 -1.49 10.88
N THR A 206 7.14 -1.41 12.17
CA THR A 206 6.13 -2.24 12.86
C THR A 206 4.73 -1.60 12.81
N ILE A 207 4.38 -0.93 11.71
CA ILE A 207 3.05 -0.39 11.46
C ILE A 207 2.22 -1.48 10.77
N GLY A 208 0.95 -1.63 11.16
CA GLY A 208 0.08 -2.67 10.60
C GLY A 208 0.69 -4.07 10.78
N ASP A 209 0.73 -4.84 9.72
CA ASP A 209 1.38 -6.16 9.66
C ASP A 209 2.81 -6.08 9.11
N GLY A 210 3.50 -4.99 9.41
CA GLY A 210 4.83 -4.64 8.92
C GLY A 210 4.80 -3.89 7.58
N LEU A 211 5.42 -2.73 7.56
CA LEU A 211 5.54 -1.87 6.38
C LEU A 211 7.01 -1.61 6.07
N THR A 212 7.51 -2.09 4.93
CA THR A 212 8.83 -1.69 4.45
C THR A 212 8.72 -0.44 3.60
N VAL A 213 9.44 0.61 3.99
CA VAL A 213 9.61 1.81 3.18
C VAL A 213 10.98 1.75 2.52
N VAL A 214 10.98 1.89 1.20
CA VAL A 214 12.17 1.83 0.36
C VAL A 214 12.30 3.15 -0.40
N ARG A 215 13.51 3.72 -0.45
CA ARG A 215 13.85 4.89 -1.26
C ARG A 215 14.86 4.51 -2.33
N LYS A 216 14.52 4.74 -3.59
CA LYS A 216 15.48 4.56 -4.70
C LYS A 216 16.61 5.60 -4.59
N ARG A 217 17.87 5.15 -4.68
CA ARG A 217 19.06 6.01 -4.71
C ARG A 217 19.25 6.75 -6.03
#